data_7ae3a8ab61a4ebd8de0e8a0025775557
#
_entry.id   7ae3a8ab61a4ebd8de0e8a0025775557
#
_cell.length_a   1.000
_cell.length_b   1.000
_cell.length_c   1.000
_cell.angle_alpha   90.00
_cell.angle_beta   90.00
_cell.angle_gamma   90.00
#
_symmetry.space_group_name_H-M   'P 1'
#
loop_
_entity.id
_entity.type
_entity.pdbx_description
1 polymer ?
#
loop_
_entity_poly.entity_id
_entity_poly.type
_entity_poly.pdbx_seq_one_letter_code
_entity_poly.pdbx_strand_id
1 'polypeptide(L)'
;ANLQSADVVKDMSDGEKILRKLIEPYKGKIILLDIWGTWCGPCKEALSHSQEEYARLAPYDMVFLYLANRSSEESWKNVIAEYEVVGDNVVHYNLPHEQQQAVERFLKVNSFPTYKLIDAFGNILPVNADPRNLDKMEELVKMISQ
;
A
#
# COMPACT_ATOMS: atom_id res chain seq x y z
N ALA A 1 4.92 15.25 -1.61
CA ALA A 1 4.33 14.66 -2.80
C ALA A 1 3.93 13.20 -2.62
N ASN A 2 4.70 12.43 -1.81
CA ASN A 2 4.35 11.02 -1.53
C ASN A 2 3.19 10.90 -0.54
N LEU A 3 3.08 11.83 0.40
CA LEU A 3 2.03 11.81 1.41
C LEU A 3 0.81 12.58 0.90
N GLN A 4 -0.33 11.91 0.88
CA GLN A 4 -1.56 12.45 0.31
C GLN A 4 -2.57 12.79 1.41
N SER A 5 -3.44 13.75 1.11
CA SER A 5 -4.55 14.12 2.00
C SER A 5 -5.68 13.10 1.88
N ALA A 6 -6.30 12.76 3.01
CA ALA A 6 -7.49 11.92 3.05
C ALA A 6 -8.75 12.63 2.51
N ASP A 7 -8.66 13.90 2.13
CA ASP A 7 -9.81 14.66 1.62
C ASP A 7 -10.43 14.03 0.37
N VAL A 8 -9.65 13.26 -0.40
CA VAL A 8 -10.14 12.58 -1.60
C VAL A 8 -11.28 11.61 -1.27
N VAL A 9 -11.33 11.08 -0.06
CA VAL A 9 -12.38 10.16 0.40
C VAL A 9 -13.25 10.77 1.50
N LYS A 10 -13.26 12.11 1.59
CA LYS A 10 -14.03 12.81 2.62
C LYS A 10 -15.50 12.37 2.61
N ASP A 11 -16.04 12.13 3.81
CA ASP A 11 -17.42 11.73 4.04
C ASP A 11 -17.81 10.35 3.49
N MET A 12 -16.85 9.57 2.99
CA MET A 12 -17.10 8.20 2.56
C MET A 12 -17.00 7.24 3.74
N SER A 13 -17.81 6.18 3.72
CA SER A 13 -17.84 5.20 4.81
C SER A 13 -17.74 3.74 4.34
N ASP A 14 -18.02 3.48 3.08
CA ASP A 14 -17.95 2.12 2.51
C ASP A 14 -16.51 1.75 2.16
N GLY A 15 -16.00 0.68 2.75
CA GLY A 15 -14.60 0.29 2.60
C GLY A 15 -14.19 -0.02 1.17
N GLU A 16 -15.03 -0.71 0.42
CA GLU A 16 -14.74 -1.00 -0.98
C GLU A 16 -14.71 0.28 -1.81
N LYS A 17 -15.69 1.15 -1.63
CA LYS A 17 -15.77 2.41 -2.38
C LYS A 17 -14.58 3.31 -2.06
N ILE A 18 -14.17 3.36 -0.78
CA ILE A 18 -12.99 4.12 -0.37
C ILE A 18 -11.77 3.60 -1.12
N LEU A 19 -11.51 2.29 -1.07
CA LEU A 19 -10.36 1.71 -1.75
C LEU A 19 -10.41 1.98 -3.26
N ARG A 20 -11.58 1.79 -3.90
CA ARG A 20 -11.74 2.07 -5.33
C ARG A 20 -11.40 3.52 -5.67
N LYS A 21 -11.79 4.45 -4.80
CA LYS A 21 -11.48 5.87 -4.99
C LYS A 21 -9.97 6.13 -4.89
N LEU A 22 -9.31 5.50 -3.94
CA LEU A 22 -7.87 5.68 -3.73
C LEU A 22 -7.05 5.14 -4.91
N ILE A 23 -7.47 4.05 -5.53
CA ILE A 23 -6.72 3.44 -6.64
C ILE A 23 -7.11 4.00 -8.01
N GLU A 24 -8.20 4.74 -8.12
CA GLU A 24 -8.70 5.28 -9.39
C GLU A 24 -7.65 6.04 -10.20
N PRO A 25 -6.82 6.92 -9.61
CA PRO A 25 -5.80 7.64 -10.36
C PRO A 25 -4.72 6.75 -11.00
N TYR A 26 -4.60 5.52 -10.53
CA TYR A 26 -3.53 4.60 -10.93
C TYR A 26 -4.02 3.48 -11.84
N LYS A 27 -5.22 3.62 -12.39
CA LYS A 27 -5.79 2.66 -13.33
C LYS A 27 -4.84 2.50 -14.53
N GLY A 28 -4.59 1.26 -14.89
CA GLY A 28 -3.62 0.92 -15.93
C GLY A 28 -2.26 0.50 -15.37
N LYS A 29 -2.04 0.68 -14.07
CA LYS A 29 -0.81 0.24 -13.40
C LYS A 29 -1.11 -0.85 -12.38
N ILE A 30 -0.13 -1.72 -12.18
CA ILE A 30 -0.18 -2.70 -11.09
C ILE A 30 0.08 -1.95 -9.79
N ILE A 31 -0.68 -2.29 -8.74
CA ILE A 31 -0.54 -1.66 -7.43
C ILE A 31 -0.20 -2.73 -6.40
N LEU A 32 0.85 -2.49 -5.62
CA LEU A 32 1.09 -3.25 -4.39
C LEU A 32 0.56 -2.42 -3.23
N LEU A 33 -0.48 -2.93 -2.59
CA LEU A 33 -1.12 -2.30 -1.43
C LEU A 33 -0.49 -2.85 -0.16
N ASP A 34 -0.05 -1.96 0.72
CA ASP A 34 0.58 -2.30 2.00
C ASP A 34 -0.27 -1.70 3.13
N ILE A 35 -0.84 -2.58 3.95
CA ILE A 35 -1.58 -2.19 5.16
C ILE A 35 -0.64 -2.39 6.33
N TRP A 36 -0.28 -1.30 6.99
CA TRP A 36 0.78 -1.28 8.01
C TRP A 36 0.41 -0.36 9.16
N GLY A 37 1.30 -0.24 10.14
CA GLY A 37 1.12 0.71 11.24
C GLY A 37 2.46 1.11 11.82
N THR A 38 2.54 2.33 12.35
CA THR A 38 3.79 2.86 12.95
C THR A 38 4.17 2.11 14.23
N TRP A 39 3.20 1.44 14.84
CA TRP A 39 3.37 0.64 16.06
C TRP A 39 3.82 -0.80 15.78
N CYS A 40 3.89 -1.18 14.53
CA CYS A 40 4.09 -2.57 14.09
C CYS A 40 5.58 -2.82 13.78
N GLY A 41 6.25 -3.60 14.62
CA GLY A 41 7.66 -3.96 14.44
C GLY A 41 7.94 -4.66 13.11
N PRO A 42 7.22 -5.75 12.77
CA PRO A 42 7.41 -6.42 11.48
C PRO A 42 7.15 -5.52 10.27
N CYS A 43 6.22 -4.57 10.39
CA CYS A 43 5.98 -3.60 9.33
C CYS A 43 7.20 -2.72 9.09
N LYS A 44 7.78 -2.19 10.17
CA LYS A 44 8.95 -1.31 10.08
C LYS A 44 10.18 -2.07 9.57
N GLU A 45 10.35 -3.32 9.98
CA GLU A 45 11.42 -4.17 9.43
C GLU A 45 11.27 -4.32 7.91
N ALA A 46 10.06 -4.60 7.44
CA ALA A 46 9.80 -4.69 6.01
C ALA A 46 10.08 -3.36 5.29
N LEU A 47 9.66 -2.24 5.89
CA LEU A 47 9.87 -0.91 5.30
C LEU A 47 11.35 -0.56 5.16
N SER A 48 12.22 -1.13 6.03
CA SER A 48 13.66 -0.89 5.94
C SER A 48 14.26 -1.39 4.62
N HIS A 49 13.55 -2.23 3.89
CA HIS A 49 13.97 -2.78 2.60
C HIS A 49 13.23 -2.13 1.41
N SER A 50 12.49 -1.05 1.64
CA SER A 50 11.65 -0.44 0.61
C SER A 50 12.45 0.01 -0.62
N GLN A 51 13.61 0.64 -0.44
CA GLN A 51 14.41 1.12 -1.57
C GLN A 51 14.88 -0.03 -2.47
N GLU A 52 15.22 -1.17 -1.87
CA GLU A 52 15.58 -2.38 -2.61
C GLU A 52 14.39 -2.90 -3.43
N GLU A 53 13.20 -2.91 -2.82
CA GLU A 53 11.96 -3.32 -3.52
C GLU A 53 11.68 -2.41 -4.71
N TYR A 54 11.77 -1.09 -4.51
CA TYR A 54 11.51 -0.13 -5.58
C TYR A 54 12.51 -0.31 -6.74
N ALA A 55 13.76 -0.51 -6.42
CA ALA A 55 14.80 -0.74 -7.44
C ALA A 55 14.51 -2.00 -8.25
N ARG A 56 14.20 -3.11 -7.57
CA ARG A 56 13.91 -4.39 -8.22
C ARG A 56 12.68 -4.33 -9.11
N LEU A 57 11.64 -3.62 -8.66
CA LEU A 57 10.35 -3.60 -9.34
C LEU A 57 10.17 -2.40 -10.27
N ALA A 58 11.17 -1.52 -10.36
CA ALA A 58 11.12 -0.34 -11.22
C ALA A 58 10.76 -0.63 -12.69
N PRO A 59 11.25 -1.72 -13.32
CA PRO A 59 10.92 -2.00 -14.72
C PRO A 59 9.44 -2.20 -15.00
N TYR A 60 8.63 -2.47 -13.98
CA TYR A 60 7.21 -2.79 -14.16
C TYR A 60 6.29 -1.58 -14.00
N ASP A 61 6.86 -0.41 -13.67
CA ASP A 61 6.12 0.86 -13.52
C ASP A 61 4.88 0.73 -12.63
N MET A 62 5.03 0.03 -11.52
CA MET A 62 3.92 -0.19 -10.59
C MET A 62 3.86 0.89 -9.52
N VAL A 63 2.71 0.98 -8.85
CA VAL A 63 2.46 1.91 -7.74
C VAL A 63 2.54 1.15 -6.43
N PHE A 64 3.18 1.76 -5.44
CA PHE A 64 3.27 1.25 -4.07
C PHE A 64 2.37 2.13 -3.20
N LEU A 65 1.22 1.58 -2.81
CA LEU A 65 0.20 2.30 -2.05
C LEU A 65 0.17 1.80 -0.61
N TYR A 66 0.38 2.72 0.33
CA TYR A 66 0.47 2.42 1.76
C TYR A 66 -0.70 3.04 2.51
N LEU A 67 -1.40 2.22 3.29
CA LEU A 67 -2.49 2.68 4.15
C LEU A 67 -2.12 2.39 5.60
N ALA A 68 -1.99 3.43 6.41
CA ALA A 68 -1.54 3.32 7.79
C ALA A 68 -2.70 3.04 8.74
N ASN A 69 -2.50 2.05 9.62
CA ASN A 69 -3.44 1.68 10.67
C ASN A 69 -3.03 2.35 11.97
N ARG A 70 -3.97 3.00 12.65
CA ARG A 70 -3.80 3.54 14.02
C ARG A 70 -2.49 4.26 14.23
N SER A 71 -2.20 5.21 13.38
CA SER A 71 -0.95 5.97 13.43
C SER A 71 -1.27 7.46 13.50
N SER A 72 -0.63 8.16 14.46
CA SER A 72 -0.77 9.61 14.52
C SER A 72 -0.09 10.22 13.30
N GLU A 73 -0.49 11.41 12.93
CA GLU A 73 0.13 12.10 11.79
C GLU A 73 1.63 12.29 12.01
N GLU A 74 2.02 12.65 13.21
CA GLU A 74 3.44 12.83 13.54
C GLU A 74 4.23 11.53 13.41
N SER A 75 3.75 10.42 14.00
CA SER A 75 4.41 9.12 13.91
C SER A 75 4.47 8.64 12.46
N TRP A 76 3.39 8.84 11.70
CA TRP A 76 3.29 8.47 10.30
C TRP A 76 4.38 9.17 9.47
N LYS A 77 4.50 10.48 9.60
CA LYS A 77 5.54 11.24 8.90
C LYS A 77 6.94 10.83 9.33
N ASN A 78 7.14 10.62 10.62
CA ASN A 78 8.45 10.27 11.17
C ASN A 78 8.92 8.90 10.67
N VAL A 79 8.05 7.89 10.66
CA VAL A 79 8.42 6.54 10.20
C VAL A 79 8.70 6.55 8.70
N ILE A 80 7.87 7.21 7.90
CA ILE A 80 8.10 7.31 6.46
C ILE A 80 9.47 7.93 6.17
N ALA A 81 9.83 9.00 6.90
CA ALA A 81 11.12 9.66 6.74
C ALA A 81 12.27 8.78 7.21
N GLU A 82 12.13 8.14 8.37
CA GLU A 82 13.17 7.31 8.97
C GLU A 82 13.55 6.15 8.06
N TYR A 83 12.56 5.46 7.49
CA TYR A 83 12.78 4.29 6.64
C TYR A 83 12.85 4.63 5.15
N GLU A 84 12.82 5.91 4.81
CA GLU A 84 12.92 6.40 3.43
C GLU A 84 11.90 5.74 2.51
N VAL A 85 10.63 5.66 2.95
CA VAL A 85 9.56 5.03 2.18
C VAL A 85 8.99 6.05 1.20
N VAL A 86 9.83 6.47 0.27
CA VAL A 86 9.51 7.52 -0.70
C VAL A 86 10.08 7.17 -2.07
N GLY A 87 9.47 7.69 -3.12
CA GLY A 87 9.88 7.45 -4.49
C GLY A 87 8.82 7.95 -5.47
N ASP A 88 9.09 7.82 -6.77
CA ASP A 88 8.24 8.38 -7.81
C ASP A 88 6.82 7.79 -7.81
N ASN A 89 6.70 6.49 -7.53
CA ASN A 89 5.41 5.80 -7.56
C ASN A 89 4.98 5.36 -6.16
N VAL A 90 5.41 6.07 -5.14
CA VAL A 90 5.11 5.75 -3.74
C VAL A 90 4.05 6.71 -3.22
N VAL A 91 2.94 6.16 -2.72
CA VAL A 91 1.76 6.92 -2.29
C VAL A 91 1.36 6.50 -0.90
N HIS A 92 1.24 7.46 0.01
CA HIS A 92 0.86 7.23 1.41
C HIS A 92 -0.43 7.92 1.78
N TYR A 93 -1.33 7.18 2.43
CA TYR A 93 -2.52 7.73 3.06
C TYR A 93 -2.56 7.34 4.54
N ASN A 94 -2.92 8.30 5.37
CA ASN A 94 -3.26 8.07 6.77
C ASN A 94 -4.74 8.45 6.95
N LEU A 95 -5.62 7.50 6.63
CA LEU A 95 -7.05 7.73 6.65
C LEU A 95 -7.56 7.89 8.09
N PRO A 96 -8.68 8.61 8.30
CA PRO A 96 -9.37 8.55 9.59
C PRO A 96 -9.60 7.08 9.99
N HIS A 97 -9.53 6.82 11.29
CA HIS A 97 -9.56 5.45 11.81
C HIS A 97 -10.75 4.62 11.29
N GLU A 98 -11.95 5.21 11.29
CA GLU A 98 -13.15 4.48 10.84
C GLU A 98 -13.09 4.10 9.37
N GLN A 99 -12.51 4.96 8.53
CA GLN A 99 -12.33 4.66 7.12
C GLN A 99 -11.28 3.58 6.91
N GLN A 100 -10.17 3.67 7.64
CA GLN A 100 -9.11 2.65 7.58
C GLN A 100 -9.68 1.28 7.99
N GLN A 101 -10.46 1.23 9.07
CA GLN A 101 -11.09 0.00 9.51
C GLN A 101 -12.06 -0.56 8.47
N ALA A 102 -12.82 0.31 7.80
CA ALA A 102 -13.75 -0.12 6.75
C ALA A 102 -13.02 -0.80 5.60
N VAL A 103 -11.89 -0.23 5.16
CA VAL A 103 -11.05 -0.82 4.11
C VAL A 103 -10.48 -2.16 4.59
N GLU A 104 -9.98 -2.21 5.82
CA GLU A 104 -9.40 -3.44 6.38
C GLU A 104 -10.43 -4.56 6.47
N ARG A 105 -11.67 -4.26 6.87
CA ARG A 105 -12.74 -5.25 6.90
C ARG A 105 -13.08 -5.76 5.51
N PHE A 106 -13.15 -4.87 4.54
CA PHE A 106 -13.40 -5.26 3.15
C PHE A 106 -12.32 -6.21 2.64
N LEU A 107 -11.06 -5.94 2.97
CA LEU A 107 -9.92 -6.77 2.55
C LEU A 107 -9.68 -7.97 3.46
N LYS A 108 -10.45 -8.12 4.53
CA LYS A 108 -10.31 -9.19 5.52
C LYS A 108 -8.92 -9.21 6.17
N VAL A 109 -8.41 -8.03 6.49
CA VAL A 109 -7.12 -7.88 7.15
C VAL A 109 -7.24 -8.37 8.60
N ASN A 110 -6.35 -9.26 9.02
CA ASN A 110 -6.32 -9.78 10.39
C ASN A 110 -4.91 -9.79 11.00
N SER A 111 -3.93 -9.30 10.28
CA SER A 111 -2.54 -9.19 10.76
C SER A 111 -1.82 -8.08 10.01
N PHE A 112 -0.68 -7.65 10.54
CA PHE A 112 0.11 -6.57 9.95
C PHE A 112 1.58 -7.00 9.85
N PRO A 113 2.25 -6.70 8.73
CA PRO A 113 1.70 -6.07 7.53
C PRO A 113 0.81 -7.01 6.73
N THR A 114 -0.14 -6.45 5.98
CA THR A 114 -0.92 -7.20 4.99
C THR A 114 -0.67 -6.58 3.63
N TYR A 115 -0.41 -7.43 2.64
CA TYR A 115 -0.14 -7.00 1.27
C TYR A 115 -1.23 -7.52 0.34
N LYS A 116 -1.65 -6.68 -0.61
CA LYS A 116 -2.58 -7.07 -1.66
C LYS A 116 -2.03 -6.60 -2.99
N LEU A 117 -2.12 -7.44 -4.01
CA LEU A 117 -1.69 -7.11 -5.36
C LEU A 117 -2.92 -6.81 -6.20
N ILE A 118 -2.93 -5.65 -6.84
CA ILE A 118 -4.05 -5.18 -7.68
C ILE A 118 -3.53 -5.06 -9.10
N ASP A 119 -4.23 -5.69 -10.05
CA ASP A 119 -3.80 -5.66 -11.44
C ASP A 119 -4.13 -4.33 -12.13
N ALA A 120 -3.70 -4.19 -13.37
CA ALA A 120 -3.88 -2.95 -14.13
C ALA A 120 -5.36 -2.62 -14.39
N PHE A 121 -6.26 -3.56 -14.22
CA PHE A 121 -7.71 -3.38 -14.40
C PHE A 121 -8.42 -3.07 -13.08
N GLY A 122 -7.69 -2.99 -11.98
CA GLY A 122 -8.26 -2.72 -10.66
C GLY A 122 -8.78 -3.95 -9.93
N ASN A 123 -8.44 -5.15 -10.39
CA ASN A 123 -8.84 -6.38 -9.71
C ASN A 123 -7.88 -6.70 -8.56
N ILE A 124 -8.44 -6.96 -7.38
CA ILE A 124 -7.67 -7.43 -6.22
C ILE A 124 -7.43 -8.92 -6.42
N LEU A 125 -6.18 -9.32 -6.57
CA LEU A 125 -5.84 -10.69 -6.92
C LEU A 125 -5.83 -11.59 -5.69
N PRO A 126 -6.33 -12.83 -5.81
CA PRO A 126 -6.34 -13.79 -4.70
C PRO A 126 -4.98 -14.51 -4.61
N VAL A 127 -3.90 -13.75 -4.46
CA VAL A 127 -2.54 -14.29 -4.38
C VAL A 127 -1.87 -13.79 -3.12
N ASN A 128 -0.91 -14.56 -2.61
CA ASN A 128 -0.08 -14.15 -1.50
C ASN A 128 1.07 -13.30 -2.03
N ALA A 129 0.90 -11.98 -1.96
CA ALA A 129 1.83 -11.01 -2.53
C ALA A 129 2.65 -10.37 -1.42
N ASP A 130 3.74 -11.01 -1.02
CA ASP A 130 4.59 -10.56 0.07
C ASP A 130 5.94 -10.08 -0.47
N PRO A 131 6.22 -8.77 -0.46
CA PRO A 131 7.48 -8.24 -1.00
C PRO A 131 8.69 -8.60 -0.14
N ARG A 132 8.50 -9.16 1.05
CA ARG A 132 9.62 -9.68 1.87
C ARG A 132 10.26 -10.89 1.20
N ASN A 133 9.53 -11.60 0.32
CA ASN A 133 10.09 -12.56 -0.61
C ASN A 133 10.14 -11.90 -1.99
N LEU A 134 11.18 -11.15 -2.24
CA LEU A 134 11.26 -10.26 -3.39
C LEU A 134 11.34 -11.01 -4.72
N ASP A 135 12.04 -12.15 -4.75
CA ASP A 135 12.13 -12.97 -5.97
C ASP A 135 10.75 -13.46 -6.39
N LYS A 136 9.99 -13.98 -5.45
CA LYS A 136 8.63 -14.47 -5.73
C LYS A 136 7.70 -13.32 -6.11
N MET A 137 7.85 -12.18 -5.47
CA MET A 137 7.06 -10.98 -5.80
C MET A 137 7.32 -10.58 -7.25
N GLU A 138 8.57 -10.55 -7.67
CA GLU A 138 8.90 -10.19 -9.05
C GLU A 138 8.32 -11.20 -10.05
N GLU A 139 8.34 -12.49 -9.74
CA GLU A 139 7.71 -13.51 -10.60
C GLU A 139 6.22 -13.23 -10.79
N LEU A 140 5.50 -12.93 -9.70
CA LEU A 140 4.09 -12.60 -9.76
C LEU A 140 3.83 -11.37 -10.63
N VAL A 141 4.62 -10.31 -10.42
CA VAL A 141 4.48 -9.07 -11.17
C VAL A 141 4.74 -9.31 -12.65
N LYS A 142 5.75 -10.09 -13.00
CA LYS A 142 6.01 -10.46 -14.40
C LYS A 142 4.82 -11.16 -15.04
N MET A 143 4.21 -12.09 -14.32
CA MET A 143 3.07 -12.84 -14.84
C MET A 143 1.88 -11.94 -15.16
N ILE A 144 1.56 -11.00 -14.29
CA ILE A 144 0.39 -10.15 -14.45
C ILE A 144 0.64 -8.91 -15.31
N SER A 145 1.90 -8.62 -15.62
CA SER A 145 2.25 -7.48 -16.46
C SER A 145 2.23 -7.80 -17.95
N GLN A 146 1.98 -9.05 -18.30
CA GLN A 146 1.94 -9.50 -19.70
C GLN A 146 0.58 -9.35 -20.33
#